data_7f93dec4e3077f8642469833b401ab92
#
_entry.id   7f93dec4e3077f8642469833b401ab92
#
_cell.length_a   1.000
_cell.length_b   1.000
_cell.length_c   1.000
_cell.angle_alpha   90.00
_cell.angle_beta   90.00
_cell.angle_gamma   90.00
#
_symmetry.space_group_name_H-M   'P 1'
#
loop_
_entity.id
_entity.type
_entity.pdbx_description
1 polymer ?
#
loop_
_entity_poly.entity_id
_entity_poly.type
_entity_poly.pdbx_seq_one_letter_code
_entity_poly.pdbx_strand_id
1 'polypeptide(L)'
;VSSWNTLSDADKKVQRCALSELIAADVATNAEQIHVDWTALRDDFLNPDEVGTRFELMTDGLFYFEKHSKSAKLNGPIGIDDLCPDDQLTCPEFVESPFSETSLDNIKTNAEQMLAIFDRGLDNLANETAPDDWSMTFKGLISDVINEITEMQAAAPNSSLKDRVASIASDNDAASCQSAFGSPETPSAFPICNLGGLVKRVTDDLKIEFITYLGVDLPEGSGGDAD
;
A
#
# COMPACT_ATOMS: atom_id res chain seq x y z
N VAL A 1 12.45 -4.63 -29.85
CA VAL A 1 12.37 -3.20 -29.46
C VAL A 1 12.77 -2.30 -30.64
N SER A 2 13.80 -2.65 -31.43
CA SER A 2 14.25 -1.84 -32.57
C SER A 2 13.21 -1.64 -33.66
N SER A 3 12.40 -2.67 -33.96
CA SER A 3 11.33 -2.59 -34.98
C SER A 3 10.16 -1.69 -34.57
N TRP A 4 9.88 -1.56 -33.29
CA TRP A 4 8.84 -0.66 -32.78
C TRP A 4 9.10 0.80 -33.10
N ASN A 5 10.36 1.25 -32.98
CA ASN A 5 10.73 2.63 -33.20
C ASN A 5 10.64 3.06 -34.67
N THR A 6 10.60 2.10 -35.61
CA THR A 6 10.46 2.35 -37.04
C THR A 6 9.02 2.39 -37.54
N LEU A 7 8.04 2.08 -36.69
CA LEU A 7 6.61 2.12 -37.05
C LEU A 7 6.10 3.57 -37.18
N SER A 8 5.12 3.77 -38.03
CA SER A 8 4.36 5.01 -38.03
C SER A 8 3.58 5.21 -36.72
N ASP A 9 3.22 6.44 -36.37
CA ASP A 9 2.44 6.69 -35.14
C ASP A 9 1.05 6.03 -35.20
N ALA A 10 0.46 5.90 -36.38
CA ALA A 10 -0.79 5.17 -36.56
C ALA A 10 -0.63 3.67 -36.28
N ASP A 11 0.44 3.05 -36.78
CA ASP A 11 0.72 1.64 -36.51
C ASP A 11 1.05 1.38 -35.04
N LYS A 12 1.82 2.26 -34.40
CA LYS A 12 2.08 2.21 -32.95
C LYS A 12 0.78 2.27 -32.15
N LYS A 13 -0.16 3.14 -32.53
CA LYS A 13 -1.45 3.25 -31.84
C LYS A 13 -2.27 1.97 -31.98
N VAL A 14 -2.34 1.38 -33.16
CA VAL A 14 -3.04 0.11 -33.39
C VAL A 14 -2.42 -1.01 -32.58
N GLN A 15 -1.08 -1.13 -32.57
CA GLN A 15 -0.39 -2.16 -31.80
C GLN A 15 -0.55 -1.98 -30.29
N ARG A 16 -0.59 -0.74 -29.80
CA ARG A 16 -0.87 -0.45 -28.38
C ARG A 16 -2.29 -0.88 -28.00
N CYS A 17 -3.28 -0.60 -28.85
CA CYS A 17 -4.65 -1.05 -28.59
C CYS A 17 -4.73 -2.59 -28.57
N ALA A 18 -4.13 -3.27 -29.54
CA ALA A 18 -4.11 -4.73 -29.58
C ALA A 18 -3.41 -5.34 -28.35
N LEU A 19 -2.28 -4.77 -27.91
CA LEU A 19 -1.60 -5.20 -26.69
C LEU A 19 -2.48 -4.97 -25.45
N SER A 20 -3.15 -3.82 -25.36
CA SER A 20 -4.05 -3.52 -24.24
C SER A 20 -5.23 -4.50 -24.18
N GLU A 21 -5.79 -4.91 -25.32
CA GLU A 21 -6.84 -5.92 -25.38
C GLU A 21 -6.33 -7.29 -24.90
N LEU A 22 -5.11 -7.69 -25.31
CA LEU A 22 -4.51 -8.95 -24.86
C LEU A 22 -4.25 -8.95 -23.35
N ILE A 23 -3.71 -7.85 -22.82
CA ILE A 23 -3.47 -7.69 -21.37
C ILE A 23 -4.80 -7.72 -20.60
N ALA A 24 -5.82 -7.01 -21.09
CA ALA A 24 -7.13 -7.00 -20.45
C ALA A 24 -7.79 -8.38 -20.44
N ALA A 25 -7.66 -9.14 -21.53
CA ALA A 25 -8.15 -10.51 -21.62
C ALA A 25 -7.41 -11.47 -20.67
N ASP A 26 -6.09 -11.32 -20.56
CA ASP A 26 -5.28 -12.12 -19.62
C ASP A 26 -5.64 -11.81 -18.17
N VAL A 27 -5.77 -10.55 -17.81
CA VAL A 27 -6.23 -10.11 -16.48
C VAL A 27 -7.62 -10.68 -16.16
N ALA A 28 -8.55 -10.62 -17.11
CA ALA A 28 -9.90 -11.17 -16.92
C ALA A 28 -9.86 -12.69 -16.70
N THR A 29 -9.06 -13.42 -17.49
CA THR A 29 -8.88 -14.85 -17.34
C THR A 29 -8.29 -15.22 -15.99
N ASN A 30 -7.26 -14.52 -15.55
CA ASN A 30 -6.63 -14.76 -14.25
C ASN A 30 -7.58 -14.43 -13.08
N ALA A 31 -8.37 -13.36 -13.19
CA ALA A 31 -9.37 -13.01 -12.20
C ALA A 31 -10.48 -14.07 -12.09
N GLU A 32 -10.94 -14.61 -13.22
CA GLU A 32 -11.91 -15.72 -13.24
C GLU A 32 -11.32 -17.00 -12.65
N GLN A 33 -10.06 -17.31 -12.96
CA GLN A 33 -9.37 -18.46 -12.36
C GLN A 33 -9.25 -18.33 -10.85
N ILE A 34 -8.87 -17.15 -10.33
CA ILE A 34 -8.83 -16.87 -8.89
C ILE A 34 -10.22 -17.10 -8.26
N HIS A 35 -11.28 -16.66 -8.91
CA HIS A 35 -12.65 -16.86 -8.42
C HIS A 35 -13.03 -18.34 -8.37
N VAL A 36 -12.68 -19.11 -9.40
CA VAL A 36 -12.92 -20.57 -9.47
C VAL A 36 -12.13 -21.28 -8.37
N ASP A 37 -10.85 -20.97 -8.24
CA ASP A 37 -9.96 -21.59 -7.24
C ASP A 37 -10.43 -21.27 -5.83
N TRP A 38 -10.80 -20.00 -5.56
CA TRP A 38 -11.35 -19.59 -4.28
C TRP A 38 -12.67 -20.32 -3.96
N THR A 39 -13.55 -20.45 -4.95
CA THR A 39 -14.82 -21.15 -4.75
C THR A 39 -14.60 -22.63 -4.40
N ALA A 40 -13.60 -23.27 -5.02
CA ALA A 40 -13.23 -24.65 -4.72
C ALA A 40 -12.58 -24.81 -3.34
N LEU A 41 -11.78 -23.82 -2.91
CA LEU A 41 -11.06 -23.86 -1.63
C LEU A 41 -11.90 -23.37 -0.44
N ARG A 42 -13.04 -22.71 -0.68
CA ARG A 42 -13.81 -22.04 0.35
C ARG A 42 -14.20 -22.96 1.51
N ASP A 43 -14.73 -24.14 1.21
CA ASP A 43 -15.21 -25.05 2.24
C ASP A 43 -14.04 -25.64 3.05
N ASP A 44 -12.90 -25.86 2.41
CA ASP A 44 -11.66 -26.26 3.08
C ASP A 44 -11.11 -25.09 3.91
N PHE A 45 -11.13 -23.88 3.38
CA PHE A 45 -10.72 -22.67 4.11
C PHE A 45 -11.55 -22.43 5.39
N LEU A 46 -12.82 -22.79 5.38
CA LEU A 46 -13.74 -22.68 6.51
C LEU A 46 -13.70 -23.91 7.45
N ASN A 47 -12.82 -24.88 7.21
CA ASN A 47 -12.68 -26.05 8.04
C ASN A 47 -12.21 -25.67 9.46
N PRO A 48 -12.95 -25.96 10.53
CA PRO A 48 -12.59 -25.58 11.89
C PRO A 48 -11.30 -26.24 12.39
N ASP A 49 -10.88 -27.37 11.81
CA ASP A 49 -9.64 -28.05 12.20
C ASP A 49 -8.38 -27.32 11.70
N GLU A 50 -8.53 -26.40 10.75
CA GLU A 50 -7.45 -25.63 10.10
C GLU A 50 -7.47 -24.13 10.47
N VAL A 51 -8.25 -23.75 11.47
CA VAL A 51 -8.47 -22.34 11.86
C VAL A 51 -7.15 -21.58 12.06
N GLY A 52 -6.16 -22.17 12.76
CA GLY A 52 -4.87 -21.51 13.02
C GLY A 52 -4.15 -21.14 11.73
N THR A 53 -3.93 -22.12 10.86
CA THR A 53 -3.24 -21.89 9.56
C THR A 53 -3.98 -20.90 8.68
N ARG A 54 -5.33 -20.95 8.64
CA ARG A 54 -6.14 -20.02 7.85
C ARG A 54 -6.12 -18.61 8.42
N PHE A 55 -6.07 -18.50 9.74
CA PHE A 55 -5.91 -17.22 10.41
C PHE A 55 -4.55 -16.58 10.10
N GLU A 56 -3.46 -17.34 10.14
CA GLU A 56 -2.14 -16.89 9.71
C GLU A 56 -2.15 -16.37 8.27
N LEU A 57 -2.76 -17.10 7.33
CA LEU A 57 -2.90 -16.66 5.94
C LEU A 57 -3.67 -15.34 5.81
N MET A 58 -4.69 -15.11 6.64
CA MET A 58 -5.42 -13.84 6.66
C MET A 58 -4.55 -12.69 7.18
N THR A 59 -3.82 -12.94 8.27
CA THR A 59 -2.93 -11.94 8.87
C THR A 59 -1.77 -11.62 7.94
N ASP A 60 -1.18 -12.60 7.26
CA ASP A 60 -0.17 -12.39 6.22
C ASP A 60 -0.67 -11.46 5.12
N GLY A 61 -1.95 -11.58 4.75
CA GLY A 61 -2.59 -10.70 3.78
C GLY A 61 -2.63 -9.23 4.22
N LEU A 62 -2.76 -8.93 5.52
CA LEU A 62 -2.72 -7.57 6.04
C LEU A 62 -1.32 -6.94 5.91
N PHE A 63 -0.26 -7.76 6.00
CA PHE A 63 1.12 -7.31 5.81
C PHE A 63 1.48 -6.95 4.35
N TYR A 64 0.55 -7.17 3.40
CA TYR A 64 0.65 -6.55 2.08
C TYR A 64 0.73 -5.03 2.17
N PHE A 65 0.05 -4.43 3.16
CA PHE A 65 0.08 -2.99 3.38
C PHE A 65 1.49 -2.50 3.75
N GLU A 66 2.22 -3.26 4.57
CA GLU A 66 3.62 -3.00 4.92
C GLU A 66 4.52 -3.06 3.69
N LYS A 67 4.59 -4.22 3.04
CA LYS A 67 5.56 -4.49 1.97
C LYS A 67 5.29 -3.70 0.70
N HIS A 68 4.03 -3.57 0.32
CA HIS A 68 3.66 -3.02 -0.98
C HIS A 68 3.14 -1.59 -0.87
N SER A 69 2.24 -1.29 0.06
CA SER A 69 1.68 0.06 0.15
C SER A 69 2.66 1.04 0.79
N LYS A 70 3.29 0.69 1.91
CA LYS A 70 4.30 1.52 2.57
C LYS A 70 5.58 1.57 1.74
N SER A 71 6.29 0.47 1.60
CA SER A 71 7.63 0.47 1.03
C SER A 71 7.62 0.74 -0.48
N ALA A 72 7.00 -0.12 -1.29
CA ALA A 72 7.13 -0.03 -2.74
C ALA A 72 6.34 1.14 -3.36
N LYS A 73 5.09 1.38 -2.90
CA LYS A 73 4.21 2.37 -3.54
C LYS A 73 4.39 3.78 -3.00
N LEU A 74 4.90 3.95 -1.77
CA LEU A 74 5.00 5.24 -1.10
C LEU A 74 6.44 5.62 -0.77
N ASN A 75 7.14 4.85 0.07
CA ASN A 75 8.46 5.22 0.57
C ASN A 75 9.54 5.23 -0.51
N GLY A 76 9.52 4.26 -1.43
CA GLY A 76 10.43 4.25 -2.58
C GLY A 76 10.32 5.52 -3.42
N PRO A 77 9.13 5.90 -3.92
CA PRO A 77 8.95 7.17 -4.63
C PRO A 77 9.37 8.43 -3.86
N ILE A 78 9.09 8.54 -2.56
CA ILE A 78 9.44 9.73 -1.77
C ILE A 78 10.88 9.75 -1.25
N GLY A 79 11.68 8.72 -1.54
CA GLY A 79 13.10 8.68 -1.19
C GLY A 79 13.39 8.34 0.26
N ILE A 80 12.49 7.62 0.95
CA ILE A 80 12.69 7.19 2.35
C ILE A 80 13.18 5.75 2.44
N ASP A 81 12.89 4.94 1.43
CA ASP A 81 13.23 3.51 1.38
C ASP A 81 14.48 3.29 0.53
N ASP A 82 15.27 2.26 0.85
CA ASP A 82 16.48 1.83 0.13
C ASP A 82 16.24 1.48 -1.36
N LEU A 83 14.98 1.39 -1.78
CA LEU A 83 14.62 1.29 -3.20
C LEU A 83 15.04 2.52 -4.00
N CYS A 84 15.08 3.70 -3.36
CA CYS A 84 15.57 4.94 -3.96
C CYS A 84 17.06 5.07 -3.68
N PRO A 85 17.93 5.24 -4.72
CA PRO A 85 19.35 5.43 -4.52
C PRO A 85 19.68 6.64 -3.63
N ASP A 86 20.69 6.50 -2.76
CA ASP A 86 21.13 7.53 -1.79
C ASP A 86 21.51 8.88 -2.40
N ASP A 87 21.83 8.90 -3.71
CA ASP A 87 22.19 10.13 -4.44
C ASP A 87 20.98 10.86 -5.03
N GLN A 88 19.76 10.35 -4.80
CA GLN A 88 18.51 10.96 -5.24
C GLN A 88 17.66 11.41 -4.05
N LEU A 89 17.05 12.58 -4.17
CA LEU A 89 16.13 13.08 -3.14
C LEU A 89 14.79 12.33 -3.15
N THR A 90 14.34 11.96 -4.33
CA THR A 90 13.09 11.23 -4.60
C THR A 90 13.24 10.39 -5.86
N CYS A 91 12.43 9.35 -5.99
CA CYS A 91 12.43 8.43 -7.13
C CYS A 91 11.05 8.37 -7.81
N PRO A 92 10.64 9.42 -8.53
CA PRO A 92 9.31 9.49 -9.18
C PRO A 92 9.10 8.41 -10.24
N GLU A 93 10.16 7.77 -10.73
CA GLU A 93 10.12 6.63 -11.65
C GLU A 93 9.56 5.36 -10.99
N PHE A 94 9.57 5.27 -9.67
CA PHE A 94 8.99 4.15 -8.91
C PHE A 94 7.50 4.34 -8.62
N VAL A 95 6.90 5.47 -8.99
CA VAL A 95 5.45 5.64 -8.88
C VAL A 95 4.74 4.56 -9.70
N GLU A 96 3.92 3.74 -9.05
CA GLU A 96 3.28 2.54 -9.63
C GLU A 96 2.48 2.83 -10.90
N SER A 97 1.73 3.92 -10.91
CA SER A 97 0.79 4.26 -12.00
C SER A 97 1.01 5.69 -12.50
N PRO A 98 2.21 6.02 -13.06
CA PRO A 98 2.61 7.40 -13.33
C PRO A 98 1.86 8.06 -14.49
N PHE A 99 1.17 7.26 -15.32
CA PHE A 99 0.44 7.74 -16.51
C PHE A 99 -1.07 7.79 -16.31
N SER A 100 -1.63 6.88 -15.52
CA SER A 100 -3.05 6.88 -15.14
C SER A 100 -3.32 7.73 -13.91
N GLU A 101 -2.26 8.09 -13.16
CA GLU A 101 -2.31 8.89 -11.93
C GLU A 101 -3.17 8.28 -10.81
N THR A 102 -3.35 6.94 -10.84
CA THR A 102 -4.20 6.19 -9.90
C THR A 102 -3.46 5.67 -8.68
N SER A 103 -2.18 6.03 -8.46
CA SER A 103 -1.38 5.48 -7.36
C SER A 103 -1.97 5.78 -5.99
N LEU A 104 -2.49 6.99 -5.76
CA LEU A 104 -3.16 7.33 -4.49
C LEU A 104 -4.47 6.56 -4.32
N ASP A 105 -5.24 6.34 -5.39
CA ASP A 105 -6.45 5.51 -5.35
C ASP A 105 -6.11 4.07 -4.96
N ASN A 106 -5.01 3.53 -5.49
CA ASN A 106 -4.55 2.18 -5.19
C ASN A 106 -4.16 2.04 -3.70
N ILE A 107 -3.41 3.00 -3.15
CA ILE A 107 -3.03 2.99 -1.72
C ILE A 107 -4.28 3.15 -0.85
N LYS A 108 -5.18 4.07 -1.19
CA LYS A 108 -6.44 4.28 -0.49
C LYS A 108 -7.30 3.01 -0.47
N THR A 109 -7.46 2.37 -1.62
CA THR A 109 -8.22 1.11 -1.73
C THR A 109 -7.61 0.01 -0.85
N ASN A 110 -6.28 -0.10 -0.80
CA ASN A 110 -5.61 -1.06 0.08
C ASN A 110 -5.91 -0.76 1.57
N ALA A 111 -5.90 0.51 1.99
CA ALA A 111 -6.25 0.90 3.35
C ALA A 111 -7.73 0.63 3.68
N GLU A 112 -8.64 0.93 2.75
CA GLU A 112 -10.07 0.65 2.88
C GLU A 112 -10.35 -0.87 3.00
N GLN A 113 -9.65 -1.70 2.22
CA GLN A 113 -9.80 -3.15 2.31
C GLN A 113 -9.21 -3.70 3.61
N MET A 114 -8.07 -3.19 4.06
CA MET A 114 -7.49 -3.53 5.36
C MET A 114 -8.46 -3.23 6.50
N LEU A 115 -9.04 -2.04 6.52
CA LEU A 115 -10.06 -1.65 7.51
C LEU A 115 -11.29 -2.57 7.44
N ALA A 116 -11.76 -2.88 6.24
CA ALA A 116 -12.92 -3.75 6.04
C ALA A 116 -12.67 -5.20 6.50
N ILE A 117 -11.45 -5.73 6.32
CA ILE A 117 -11.07 -7.07 6.82
C ILE A 117 -11.04 -7.04 8.35
N PHE A 118 -10.43 -6.00 8.93
CA PHE A 118 -10.32 -5.84 10.37
C PHE A 118 -11.70 -5.75 11.04
N ASP A 119 -12.61 -4.93 10.53
CA ASP A 119 -13.98 -4.75 11.00
C ASP A 119 -14.86 -6.03 10.88
N ARG A 120 -14.44 -7.04 10.14
CA ARG A 120 -15.19 -8.29 9.96
C ARG A 120 -14.90 -9.37 10.99
N GLY A 121 -14.25 -9.00 12.08
CA GLY A 121 -14.10 -9.87 13.23
C GLY A 121 -12.70 -9.91 13.84
N LEU A 122 -11.66 -9.44 13.15
CA LEU A 122 -10.33 -9.35 13.74
C LEU A 122 -10.28 -8.34 14.90
N ASP A 123 -11.06 -7.27 14.82
CA ASP A 123 -11.23 -6.31 15.91
C ASP A 123 -11.83 -6.96 17.16
N ASN A 124 -12.82 -7.81 17.02
CA ASN A 124 -13.42 -8.53 18.14
C ASN A 124 -12.43 -9.51 18.77
N LEU A 125 -11.68 -10.23 17.95
CA LEU A 125 -10.67 -11.18 18.42
C LEU A 125 -9.53 -10.46 19.14
N ALA A 126 -9.05 -9.36 18.60
CA ALA A 126 -8.01 -8.54 19.23
C ALA A 126 -8.47 -7.97 20.58
N ASN A 127 -9.72 -7.54 20.69
CA ASN A 127 -10.29 -6.99 21.93
C ASN A 127 -10.40 -8.02 23.08
N GLU A 128 -10.24 -9.32 22.83
CA GLU A 128 -10.20 -10.33 23.88
C GLU A 128 -8.87 -10.27 24.69
N THR A 129 -7.81 -9.76 24.09
CA THR A 129 -6.46 -9.74 24.66
C THR A 129 -5.82 -8.36 24.73
N ALA A 130 -6.24 -7.45 23.85
CA ALA A 130 -5.76 -6.07 23.79
C ALA A 130 -6.39 -5.17 24.86
N PRO A 131 -5.79 -4.01 25.17
CA PRO A 131 -6.45 -2.94 25.92
C PRO A 131 -7.77 -2.50 25.27
N ASP A 132 -8.72 -2.05 26.09
CA ASP A 132 -10.12 -1.76 25.69
C ASP A 132 -10.27 -0.80 24.50
N ASP A 133 -9.29 0.05 24.24
CA ASP A 133 -9.33 1.10 23.21
C ASP A 133 -8.40 0.83 22.00
N TRP A 134 -7.58 -0.22 22.04
CA TRP A 134 -6.58 -0.47 21.02
C TRP A 134 -7.19 -0.64 19.61
N SER A 135 -8.16 -1.50 19.48
CA SER A 135 -8.82 -1.77 18.19
C SER A 135 -9.46 -0.51 17.59
N MET A 136 -10.04 0.36 18.43
CA MET A 136 -10.58 1.64 18.00
C MET A 136 -9.47 2.59 17.55
N THR A 137 -8.35 2.64 18.27
CA THR A 137 -7.17 3.45 17.92
C THR A 137 -6.57 2.99 16.60
N PHE A 138 -6.37 1.69 16.41
CA PHE A 138 -5.85 1.12 15.18
C PHE A 138 -6.74 1.42 13.96
N LYS A 139 -8.07 1.26 14.08
CA LYS A 139 -9.01 1.65 13.04
C LYS A 139 -8.98 3.16 12.76
N GLY A 140 -8.74 3.96 13.78
CA GLY A 140 -8.53 5.40 13.67
C GLY A 140 -7.32 5.72 12.79
N LEU A 141 -6.17 5.07 13.02
CA LEU A 141 -4.95 5.26 12.23
C LEU A 141 -5.16 4.91 10.74
N ILE A 142 -5.84 3.81 10.46
CA ILE A 142 -6.17 3.44 9.06
C ILE A 142 -7.09 4.50 8.43
N SER A 143 -8.07 5.00 9.20
CA SER A 143 -8.98 6.03 8.74
C SER A 143 -8.26 7.35 8.46
N ASP A 144 -7.26 7.72 9.25
CA ASP A 144 -6.43 8.90 9.03
C ASP A 144 -5.65 8.79 7.71
N VAL A 145 -5.11 7.61 7.37
CA VAL A 145 -4.49 7.36 6.05
C VAL A 145 -5.48 7.60 4.91
N ILE A 146 -6.71 7.08 5.02
CA ILE A 146 -7.76 7.25 4.00
C ILE A 146 -8.15 8.72 3.86
N ASN A 147 -8.27 9.45 4.98
CA ASN A 147 -8.62 10.86 5.01
C ASN A 147 -7.52 11.72 4.38
N GLU A 148 -6.25 11.52 4.75
CA GLU A 148 -5.10 12.25 4.20
C GLU A 148 -5.05 12.10 2.67
N ILE A 149 -5.23 10.87 2.15
CA ILE A 149 -5.29 10.64 0.70
C ILE A 149 -6.46 11.39 0.07
N THR A 150 -7.63 11.35 0.70
CA THR A 150 -8.84 12.03 0.20
C THR A 150 -8.63 13.54 0.12
N GLU A 151 -8.02 14.14 1.14
CA GLU A 151 -7.69 15.56 1.15
C GLU A 151 -6.66 15.93 0.08
N MET A 152 -5.64 15.10 -0.08
CA MET A 152 -4.66 15.27 -1.15
C MET A 152 -5.29 15.23 -2.55
N GLN A 153 -6.22 14.31 -2.79
CA GLN A 153 -6.90 14.18 -4.08
C GLN A 153 -7.83 15.35 -4.37
N ALA A 154 -8.42 15.95 -3.32
CA ALA A 154 -9.26 17.13 -3.44
C ALA A 154 -8.47 18.43 -3.69
N ALA A 155 -7.20 18.46 -3.36
CA ALA A 155 -6.34 19.65 -3.43
C ALA A 155 -5.72 19.80 -4.84
N ALA A 156 -6.37 20.57 -5.73
CA ALA A 156 -5.78 20.97 -7.01
C ALA A 156 -4.62 21.98 -6.79
N PRO A 157 -3.62 22.06 -7.72
CA PRO A 157 -3.47 21.33 -8.98
C PRO A 157 -2.70 20.00 -8.88
N ASN A 158 -1.99 19.71 -7.80
CA ASN A 158 -1.06 18.58 -7.66
C ASN A 158 -1.75 17.43 -6.94
N SER A 159 -2.71 16.78 -7.58
CA SER A 159 -3.51 15.70 -6.98
C SER A 159 -2.89 14.30 -7.14
N SER A 160 -1.95 14.11 -8.08
CA SER A 160 -1.33 12.81 -8.29
C SER A 160 -0.14 12.56 -7.35
N LEU A 161 0.16 11.29 -7.06
CA LEU A 161 1.36 10.92 -6.29
C LEU A 161 2.64 11.44 -6.97
N LYS A 162 2.71 11.31 -8.30
CA LYS A 162 3.86 11.76 -9.09
C LYS A 162 4.14 13.25 -8.91
N ASP A 163 3.11 14.10 -8.99
CA ASP A 163 3.27 15.55 -8.85
C ASP A 163 3.70 15.92 -7.43
N ARG A 164 3.18 15.22 -6.43
CA ARG A 164 3.55 15.45 -5.03
C ARG A 164 4.97 15.02 -4.74
N VAL A 165 5.41 13.89 -5.27
CA VAL A 165 6.83 13.45 -5.18
C VAL A 165 7.73 14.49 -5.86
N ALA A 166 7.38 14.97 -7.05
CA ALA A 166 8.14 15.99 -7.77
C ALA A 166 8.20 17.35 -7.05
N SER A 167 7.32 17.62 -6.09
CA SER A 167 7.36 18.85 -5.29
C SER A 167 8.43 18.86 -4.20
N ILE A 168 9.01 17.71 -3.86
CA ILE A 168 10.14 17.57 -2.93
C ILE A 168 11.41 17.87 -3.74
N ALA A 169 11.92 19.08 -3.69
CA ALA A 169 12.90 19.59 -4.64
C ALA A 169 14.25 19.98 -4.02
N SER A 170 14.42 19.86 -2.70
CA SER A 170 15.66 20.21 -2.01
C SER A 170 15.97 19.26 -0.86
N ASP A 171 17.23 19.24 -0.41
CA ASP A 171 17.66 18.46 0.76
C ASP A 171 16.86 18.82 2.03
N ASN A 172 16.46 20.07 2.18
CA ASN A 172 15.63 20.50 3.31
C ASN A 172 14.22 19.91 3.22
N ASP A 173 13.67 19.78 2.02
CA ASP A 173 12.36 19.17 1.80
C ASP A 173 12.42 17.69 2.13
N ALA A 174 13.45 16.98 1.63
CA ALA A 174 13.70 15.58 1.92
C ALA A 174 13.91 15.34 3.44
N ALA A 175 14.70 16.19 4.12
CA ALA A 175 14.87 16.13 5.56
C ALA A 175 13.56 16.37 6.33
N SER A 176 12.68 17.24 5.83
CA SER A 176 11.34 17.45 6.38
C SER A 176 10.45 16.21 6.20
N CYS A 177 10.57 15.50 5.06
CA CYS A 177 9.88 14.24 4.83
C CYS A 177 10.36 13.15 5.80
N GLN A 178 11.68 12.99 5.93
CA GLN A 178 12.28 12.05 6.87
C GLN A 178 11.84 12.31 8.31
N SER A 179 11.76 13.59 8.70
CA SER A 179 11.26 13.97 10.02
C SER A 179 9.80 13.60 10.24
N ALA A 180 8.92 13.87 9.27
CA ALA A 180 7.50 13.51 9.35
C ALA A 180 7.27 11.99 9.36
N PHE A 181 8.12 11.24 8.67
CA PHE A 181 8.08 9.78 8.67
C PHE A 181 8.50 9.20 10.03
N GLY A 182 9.58 9.70 10.62
CA GLY A 182 10.09 9.23 11.92
C GLY A 182 9.33 9.78 13.14
N SER A 183 8.66 10.94 12.98
CA SER A 183 7.91 11.61 14.04
C SER A 183 6.62 12.20 13.50
N PRO A 184 5.54 11.42 13.43
CA PRO A 184 4.25 11.87 12.86
C PRO A 184 3.64 13.10 13.56
N GLU A 185 4.12 13.42 14.76
CA GLU A 185 3.76 14.62 15.56
C GLU A 185 4.39 15.90 15.00
N THR A 186 5.34 15.74 14.07
CA THR A 186 6.04 16.87 13.44
C THR A 186 5.70 16.88 11.94
N PRO A 187 4.52 17.41 11.56
CA PRO A 187 4.07 17.35 10.17
C PRO A 187 4.99 18.15 9.25
N SER A 188 5.23 17.59 8.07
CA SER A 188 5.87 18.27 6.96
C SER A 188 4.89 19.22 6.25
N ALA A 189 5.43 20.23 5.56
CA ALA A 189 4.66 21.03 4.61
C ALA A 189 4.19 20.20 3.37
N PHE A 190 4.75 19.02 3.19
CA PHE A 190 4.41 18.09 2.11
C PHE A 190 3.44 17.02 2.59
N PRO A 191 2.15 17.05 2.19
CA PRO A 191 1.15 16.06 2.62
C PRO A 191 1.54 14.62 2.33
N ILE A 192 2.27 14.38 1.24
CA ILE A 192 2.74 13.04 0.89
C ILE A 192 3.71 12.45 1.93
N CYS A 193 4.51 13.29 2.57
CA CYS A 193 5.42 12.88 3.64
C CYS A 193 4.65 12.59 4.94
N ASN A 194 3.60 13.36 5.22
CA ASN A 194 2.69 13.09 6.34
C ASN A 194 1.97 11.76 6.15
N LEU A 195 1.51 11.48 4.92
CA LEU A 195 0.95 10.17 4.56
C LEU A 195 1.96 9.04 4.84
N GLY A 196 3.24 9.22 4.51
CA GLY A 196 4.31 8.27 4.82
C GLY A 196 4.37 7.96 6.33
N GLY A 197 4.35 9.00 7.17
CA GLY A 197 4.32 8.86 8.62
C GLY A 197 3.08 8.17 9.16
N LEU A 198 1.89 8.47 8.61
CA LEU A 198 0.63 7.79 8.99
C LEU A 198 0.66 6.31 8.62
N VAL A 199 1.10 5.98 7.41
CA VAL A 199 1.23 4.60 6.95
C VAL A 199 2.24 3.84 7.80
N LYS A 200 3.38 4.46 8.16
CA LYS A 200 4.35 3.87 9.09
C LYS A 200 3.70 3.49 10.42
N ARG A 201 2.92 4.39 11.03
CA ARG A 201 2.25 4.10 12.31
C ARG A 201 1.30 2.90 12.21
N VAL A 202 0.52 2.80 11.14
CA VAL A 202 -0.35 1.63 10.91
C VAL A 202 0.47 0.35 10.84
N THR A 203 1.61 0.39 10.14
CA THR A 203 2.44 -0.80 9.95
C THR A 203 3.28 -1.15 11.18
N ASP A 204 3.66 -0.17 12.00
CA ASP A 204 4.32 -0.40 13.28
C ASP A 204 3.37 -1.10 14.26
N ASP A 205 2.12 -0.63 14.36
CA ASP A 205 1.08 -1.28 15.17
C ASP A 205 0.81 -2.72 14.68
N LEU A 206 0.83 -2.97 13.37
CA LEU A 206 0.73 -4.33 12.82
C LEU A 206 1.89 -5.21 13.28
N LYS A 207 3.11 -4.73 13.19
CA LYS A 207 4.32 -5.51 13.50
C LYS A 207 4.50 -5.79 14.98
N ILE A 208 3.98 -4.95 15.85
CA ILE A 208 4.23 -5.01 17.30
C ILE A 208 2.97 -5.42 18.06
N GLU A 209 1.95 -4.61 17.98
CA GLU A 209 0.77 -4.75 18.83
C GLU A 209 -0.21 -5.80 18.29
N PHE A 210 -0.53 -5.73 17.02
CA PHE A 210 -1.46 -6.65 16.37
C PHE A 210 -1.01 -8.11 16.49
N ILE A 211 0.25 -8.43 16.15
CA ILE A 211 0.78 -9.79 16.27
C ILE A 211 0.81 -10.26 17.73
N THR A 212 1.09 -9.34 18.66
CA THR A 212 1.13 -9.66 20.09
C THR A 212 -0.26 -10.01 20.63
N TYR A 213 -1.27 -9.22 20.29
CA TYR A 213 -2.63 -9.42 20.79
C TYR A 213 -3.34 -10.61 20.13
N LEU A 214 -3.03 -10.90 18.87
CA LEU A 214 -3.61 -12.05 18.18
C LEU A 214 -2.80 -13.34 18.35
N GLY A 215 -1.58 -13.25 18.91
CA GLY A 215 -0.73 -14.42 19.12
C GLY A 215 -0.28 -15.08 17.82
N VAL A 216 -0.07 -14.28 16.77
CA VAL A 216 0.41 -14.75 15.46
C VAL A 216 1.87 -14.40 15.26
N ASP A 217 2.55 -15.17 14.41
CA ASP A 217 3.94 -14.89 14.05
C ASP A 217 4.03 -13.75 13.02
N LEU A 218 5.11 -12.99 13.07
CA LEU A 218 5.41 -11.99 12.08
C LEU A 218 5.71 -12.68 10.73
N PRO A 219 5.02 -12.32 9.63
CA PRO A 219 5.28 -12.92 8.33
C PRO A 219 6.72 -12.76 7.87
N GLU A 220 7.26 -13.79 7.19
CA GLU A 220 8.63 -13.79 6.70
C GLU A 220 8.90 -12.56 5.81
N GLY A 221 9.99 -11.85 6.10
CA GLY A 221 10.39 -10.64 5.41
C GLY A 221 9.61 -9.37 5.78
N SER A 222 8.74 -9.39 6.81
CA SER A 222 8.07 -8.19 7.33
C SER A 222 8.87 -7.50 8.45
N GLY A 223 9.91 -8.14 8.98
CA GLY A 223 10.78 -7.61 10.03
C GLY A 223 12.07 -6.94 9.52
N GLY A 224 12.19 -6.69 8.23
CA GLY A 224 13.43 -6.20 7.60
C GLY A 224 13.55 -4.69 7.48
N ASP A 225 12.62 -3.92 8.01
CA ASP A 225 12.75 -2.47 8.04
C ASP A 225 13.75 -2.07 9.11
N ALA A 226 14.83 -1.43 8.70
CA ALA A 226 15.71 -0.66 9.58
C ALA A 226 14.96 0.62 10.00
N ASP A 227 14.02 0.48 10.92
CA ASP A 227 13.34 1.60 11.57
C ASP A 227 14.14 2.10 12.76
#